data_cb2fd7b9dd7ca7eb4a05e47baf171c9d
#
_entry.id   cb2fd7b9dd7ca7eb4a05e47baf171c9d
#
_cell.length_a   1.000
_cell.length_b   1.000
_cell.length_c   1.000
_cell.angle_alpha   90.00
_cell.angle_beta   90.00
_cell.angle_gamma   90.00
#
_symmetry.space_group_name_H-M   'P 1'
#
loop_
_entity.id
_entity.type
_entity.pdbx_description
1 polymer ?
#
loop_
_entity_poly.entity_id
_entity_poly.type
_entity_poly.pdbx_seq_one_letter_code
_entity_poly.pdbx_strand_id
1 'polypeptide(L)' 'AFLRDYLADGSRPATEIFEAAEAEGISVRTLRRAKQSMGIYIQKNGLSGRSVWSLQEKNLLKP' A
#
# COMPACT_ATOMS: atom_id res chain seq x y z
N ALA A 1 7.19 -10.00 -1.49
CA ALA A 1 6.12 -9.75 -0.55
C ALA A 1 4.88 -9.25 -1.28
N PHE A 2 3.74 -9.49 -0.69
CA PHE A 2 2.47 -9.17 -1.32
C PHE A 2 2.34 -7.70 -1.71
N LEU A 3 2.62 -6.82 -0.77
CA LEU A 3 2.44 -5.38 -1.03
C LEU A 3 3.38 -4.88 -2.11
N ARG A 4 4.61 -5.33 -2.09
CA ARG A 4 5.56 -4.88 -3.08
C ARG A 4 5.10 -5.29 -4.48
N ASP A 5 4.68 -6.53 -4.61
CA ASP A 5 4.23 -7.01 -5.91
C ASP A 5 2.96 -6.30 -6.35
N TYR A 6 2.06 -6.10 -5.40
CA TYR A 6 0.78 -5.51 -5.71
C TYR A 6 0.90 -4.06 -6.14
N LEU A 7 1.84 -3.34 -5.56
CA LEU A 7 2.02 -1.92 -5.84
C LEU A 7 3.11 -1.67 -6.88
N ALA A 8 3.65 -2.72 -7.45
CA ALA A 8 4.74 -2.56 -8.41
C ALA A 8 4.28 -1.78 -9.65
N ASP A 9 3.03 -1.94 -10.03
CA ASP A 9 2.50 -1.29 -11.21
C ASP A 9 2.05 0.14 -10.94
N GLY A 10 1.98 0.53 -9.70
CA GLY A 10 1.53 1.86 -9.36
C GLY A 10 0.73 1.85 -8.08
N SER A 11 0.18 3.01 -7.76
CA SER A 11 -0.59 3.14 -6.55
C SER A 11 -1.95 2.45 -6.66
N ARG A 12 -2.48 2.05 -5.51
CA ARG A 12 -3.76 1.38 -5.44
C ARG A 12 -4.54 1.88 -4.25
N PRO A 13 -5.87 1.92 -4.34
CA PRO A 13 -6.69 2.32 -3.20
C PRO A 13 -6.60 1.32 -2.07
N ALA A 14 -6.65 1.82 -0.85
CA ALA A 14 -6.50 0.96 0.32
C ALA A 14 -7.57 -0.11 0.38
N THR A 15 -8.79 0.23 0.00
CA THR A 15 -9.88 -0.76 0.04
C THR A 15 -9.56 -1.94 -0.86
N GLU A 16 -9.02 -1.67 -2.03
CA GLU A 16 -8.68 -2.74 -2.96
C GLU A 16 -7.56 -3.59 -2.37
N ILE A 17 -6.60 -2.95 -1.72
CA ILE A 17 -5.50 -3.68 -1.12
C ILE A 17 -5.99 -4.59 -0.01
N PHE A 18 -6.90 -4.10 0.83
CA PHE A 18 -7.43 -4.91 1.90
C PHE A 18 -8.19 -6.12 1.36
N GLU A 19 -8.96 -5.92 0.30
CA GLU A 19 -9.71 -7.02 -0.29
C GLU A 19 -8.77 -8.05 -0.89
N ALA A 20 -7.75 -7.58 -1.59
CA ALA A 20 -6.79 -8.50 -2.19
C ALA A 20 -6.03 -9.27 -1.12
N ALA A 21 -5.68 -8.59 -0.04
CA ALA A 21 -4.96 -9.24 1.05
C ALA A 21 -5.82 -10.32 1.69
N GLU A 22 -7.09 -10.02 1.87
CA GLU A 22 -8.00 -10.99 2.46
C GLU A 22 -8.11 -12.23 1.59
N ALA A 23 -8.17 -12.03 0.28
CA ALA A 23 -8.23 -13.14 -0.64
C ALA A 23 -6.97 -14.01 -0.57
N GLU A 24 -5.85 -13.40 -0.20
CA GLU A 24 -4.60 -14.13 -0.06
C GLU A 24 -4.43 -14.73 1.33
N GLY A 25 -5.39 -14.52 2.20
CA GLY A 25 -5.28 -15.03 3.55
C GLY A 25 -4.41 -14.19 4.46
N ILE A 26 -4.22 -12.93 4.11
CA ILE A 26 -3.39 -12.03 4.90
C ILE A 26 -4.28 -11.21 5.80
N SER A 27 -4.01 -11.24 7.09
CA SER A 27 -4.80 -10.48 8.04
C SER A 27 -4.47 -9.00 7.96
N VAL A 28 -5.40 -8.18 8.45
CA VAL A 28 -5.19 -6.73 8.45
C VAL A 28 -3.96 -6.37 9.29
N ARG A 29 -3.76 -7.09 10.39
CA ARG A 29 -2.60 -6.82 11.23
C ARG A 29 -1.30 -7.04 10.46
N THR A 30 -1.22 -8.16 9.75
CA THR A 30 -0.03 -8.46 8.98
C THR A 30 0.17 -7.43 7.89
N LEU A 31 -0.92 -7.01 7.25
CA LEU A 31 -0.85 -6.01 6.21
C LEU A 31 -0.32 -4.69 6.74
N ARG A 32 -0.78 -4.29 7.91
CA ARG A 32 -0.32 -3.04 8.52
C ARG A 32 1.15 -3.10 8.86
N ARG A 33 1.60 -4.24 9.35
CA ARG A 33 3.01 -4.39 9.66
C ARG A 33 3.87 -4.30 8.41
N ALA A 34 3.41 -4.92 7.34
CA ALA A 34 4.14 -4.85 6.08
C ALA A 34 4.18 -3.41 5.59
N LYS A 35 3.08 -2.69 5.72
CA LYS A 35 3.03 -1.30 5.31
C LYS A 35 4.08 -0.47 6.05
N GLN A 36 4.15 -0.66 7.35
CA GLN A 36 5.12 0.08 8.16
C GLN A 36 6.54 -0.31 7.81
N SER A 37 6.77 -1.60 7.66
CA SER A 37 8.10 -2.10 7.39
C SER A 37 8.63 -1.60 6.04
N MET A 38 7.75 -1.49 5.07
CA MET A 38 8.15 -1.07 3.74
C MET A 38 8.13 0.43 3.54
N GLY A 39 7.57 1.15 4.48
CA GLY A 39 7.49 2.60 4.34
C GLY A 39 6.55 3.01 3.23
N ILE A 40 5.41 2.36 3.17
CA ILE A 40 4.43 2.65 2.12
C ILE A 40 3.95 4.09 2.25
N TYR A 41 3.87 4.76 1.12
CA TYR A 41 3.39 6.12 1.07
C TYR A 41 1.87 6.13 0.97
N ILE A 42 1.21 6.81 1.88
CA ILE A 42 -0.24 6.86 1.93
C ILE A 42 -0.69 8.27 1.60
N GLN A 43 -1.55 8.36 0.60
CA GLN A 43 -2.05 9.64 0.15
C GLN A 43 -3.57 9.62 0.21
N LYS A 44 -4.16 10.64 0.77
CA LYS A 44 -5.60 10.72 0.87
C LYS A 44 -6.17 11.50 -0.30
N ASN A 45 -7.23 10.96 -0.85
CA ASN A 45 -7.97 11.65 -1.88
C ASN A 45 -8.98 12.58 -1.22
N GLY A 46 -8.80 13.88 -1.39
CA GLY A 46 -9.61 14.84 -0.69
C GLY A 46 -11.09 14.75 -1.01
N LEU A 47 -11.41 14.41 -2.25
CA LEU A 47 -12.80 14.39 -2.65
C LEU A 47 -13.57 13.20 -2.11
N SER A 48 -12.97 12.04 -2.14
CA SER A 48 -13.66 10.83 -1.70
C SER A 48 -13.22 10.40 -0.31
N GLY A 49 -12.16 11.00 0.22
CA GLY A 49 -11.66 10.61 1.52
C GLY A 49 -11.01 9.26 1.55
N ARG A 50 -10.70 8.71 0.40
CA ARG A 50 -10.11 7.39 0.33
C ARG A 50 -8.60 7.49 0.38
N SER A 51 -7.99 6.47 0.95
CA SER A 51 -6.54 6.40 1.02
C SER A 51 -6.00 5.61 -0.17
N VAL A 52 -4.89 6.08 -0.70
CA VAL A 52 -4.22 5.39 -1.80
C VAL A 52 -2.80 5.10 -1.34
N TRP A 53 -2.40 3.85 -1.52
CA TRP A 53 -1.07 3.40 -1.10
C TRP A 53 -0.17 3.28 -2.31
N SER A 54 1.09 3.64 -2.14
CA SER A 54 2.06 3.48 -3.20
C SER A 54 3.43 3.20 -2.59
N LEU A 55 4.32 2.67 -3.42
CA LEU A 55 5.68 2.43 -2.98
C LEU A 55 6.45 3.74 -2.94
N GLN A 56 7.37 3.81 -2.00
CA GLN A 56 8.17 5.01 -1.82
C GLN A 56 9.55 4.88 -2.44
N GLU A 57 9.61 4.20 -3.53
CA GLU A 57 10.91 3.94 -4.15
C GLU A 57 11.58 5.21 -4.65
N LYS A 58 10.79 6.15 -5.07
CA LYS A 58 11.33 7.39 -5.59
C LYS A 58 12.15 8.13 -4.56
N ASN A 59 11.95 7.82 -3.30
CA ASN A 59 12.71 8.47 -2.25
C ASN A 59 14.18 8.15 -2.35
N LEU A 60 14.49 7.04 -2.94
CA LEU A 60 15.88 6.65 -3.09
C LEU A 60 16.64 7.57 -4.03
N LEU A 61 15.93 8.28 -4.86
CA LEU A 61 16.54 9.19 -5.81
C LEU A 61 16.89 10.53 -5.19
N LYS A 62 16.37 10.79 -4.02
CA LYS A 62 16.63 12.06 -3.37
C LYS A 62 17.99 12.03 -2.70
N PRO A 63 18.78 13.00 -2.98
CA PRO A 63 20.10 13.07 -2.33
C PRO A 63 20.00 13.39 -0.87
#